data_27a9e07f25a0c5e39b70f1528b2e863c
#
_entry.id   27a9e07f25a0c5e39b70f1528b2e863c
#
_cell.length_a   1.000
_cell.length_b   1.000
_cell.length_c   1.000
_cell.angle_alpha   90.00
_cell.angle_beta   90.00
_cell.angle_gamma   90.00
#
_symmetry.space_group_name_H-M   'P 1'
#
loop_
_entity.id
_entity.type
_entity.pdbx_description
1 polymer ?
#
loop_
_entity_poly.entity_id
_entity_poly.type
_entity_poly.pdbx_seq_one_letter_code
_entity_poly.pdbx_strand_id
1 'polypeptide(L)'
;MGNMQLKPGEYLRLPDELREELSKPVGSVYKENELKPILTGKKVISIGDETTLTLFRVGIIPYLSVFDLKTKRKIITEDILKNFKHRIIVTNPQGYLTYYLFSAIKIAMEKNIPAIQVIGEEDLASLVCISMANNGVIIIYGIPNMGLNVIEVNDEIKNRTNNVLEKMVVENGT
;
A
#
# COMPACT_ATOMS: atom_id res chain seq x y z
N MET A 1 -3.03 -15.70 15.25
CA MET A 1 -2.87 -15.06 13.94
C MET A 1 -3.35 -16.01 12.87
N GLY A 2 -4.50 -15.73 12.30
CA GLY A 2 -4.94 -16.44 11.11
C GLY A 2 -4.00 -16.08 9.96
N ASN A 3 -3.10 -16.97 9.59
CA ASN A 3 -2.34 -16.83 8.35
C ASN A 3 -3.33 -17.03 7.21
N MET A 4 -3.89 -15.93 6.71
CA MET A 4 -4.65 -15.98 5.48
C MET A 4 -3.67 -16.33 4.36
N GLN A 5 -3.74 -17.57 3.90
CA GLN A 5 -2.94 -18.03 2.76
C GLN A 5 -3.86 -18.20 1.55
N LEU A 6 -3.80 -17.24 0.65
CA LEU A 6 -4.39 -17.40 -0.66
C LEU A 6 -3.54 -18.40 -1.47
N LYS A 7 -4.20 -19.16 -2.31
CA LYS A 7 -3.54 -20.03 -3.30
C LYS A 7 -3.40 -19.29 -4.64
N PRO A 8 -2.47 -19.70 -5.49
CA PRO A 8 -2.41 -19.16 -6.85
C PRO A 8 -3.76 -19.22 -7.56
N GLY A 9 -4.19 -18.12 -8.14
CA GLY A 9 -5.50 -17.99 -8.78
C GLY A 9 -6.63 -17.55 -7.85
N GLU A 10 -6.43 -17.56 -6.54
CA GLU A 10 -7.39 -17.02 -5.59
C GLU A 10 -7.19 -15.51 -5.40
N TYR A 11 -8.27 -14.83 -5.05
CA TYR A 11 -8.27 -13.42 -4.69
C TYR A 11 -9.34 -13.11 -3.66
N LEU A 12 -9.11 -12.05 -2.89
CA LEU A 12 -10.09 -11.52 -1.96
C LEU A 12 -10.88 -10.41 -2.64
N ARG A 13 -12.21 -10.48 -2.54
CA ARG A 13 -13.10 -9.42 -2.99
C ARG A 13 -13.53 -8.56 -1.79
N LEU A 14 -13.45 -7.25 -1.94
CA LEU A 14 -13.95 -6.31 -0.94
C LEU A 14 -15.48 -6.24 -1.02
N PRO A 15 -16.21 -6.68 0.04
CA PRO A 15 -17.65 -6.49 0.12
C PRO A 15 -18.01 -5.00 0.23
N ASP A 16 -19.15 -4.61 -0.33
CA ASP A 16 -19.60 -3.22 -0.31
C ASP A 16 -19.76 -2.67 1.12
N GLU A 17 -20.14 -3.52 2.06
CA GLU A 17 -20.29 -3.16 3.47
C GLU A 17 -18.99 -2.68 4.12
N LEU A 18 -17.84 -3.17 3.66
CA LEU A 18 -16.53 -2.79 4.18
C LEU A 18 -15.97 -1.52 3.55
N ARG A 19 -16.51 -1.08 2.41
CA ARG A 19 -16.00 0.12 1.70
C ARG A 19 -16.11 1.37 2.54
N GLU A 20 -17.22 1.56 3.23
CA GLU A 20 -17.43 2.70 4.12
C GLU A 20 -16.47 2.67 5.31
N GLU A 21 -16.29 1.51 5.92
CA GLU A 21 -15.34 1.33 7.03
C GLU A 21 -13.91 1.68 6.59
N LEU A 22 -13.49 1.24 5.41
CA LEU A 22 -12.16 1.47 4.89
C LEU A 22 -11.94 2.91 4.38
N SER A 23 -12.99 3.65 4.11
CA SER A 23 -12.87 5.06 3.71
C SER A 23 -12.46 5.97 4.86
N LYS A 24 -12.58 5.50 6.10
CA LYS A 24 -12.21 6.25 7.30
C LYS A 24 -10.72 6.14 7.57
N PRO A 25 -10.01 7.25 7.84
CA PRO A 25 -8.60 7.20 8.20
C PRO A 25 -8.37 6.38 9.47
N VAL A 26 -7.42 5.47 9.43
CA VAL A 26 -7.00 4.67 10.61
C VAL A 26 -5.88 5.39 11.38
N GLY A 27 -5.01 6.08 10.66
CA GLY A 27 -3.91 6.85 11.24
C GLY A 27 -4.25 8.32 11.41
N SER A 28 -3.21 9.12 11.49
CA SER A 28 -3.34 10.59 11.54
C SER A 28 -3.13 11.18 10.15
N VAL A 29 -3.93 12.20 9.83
CA VAL A 29 -3.86 12.89 8.53
C VAL A 29 -2.95 14.11 8.63
N TYR A 30 -1.99 14.21 7.73
CA TYR A 30 -1.01 15.28 7.68
C TYR A 30 -0.98 15.96 6.32
N LYS A 31 -0.51 17.20 6.31
CA LYS A 31 -0.15 17.93 5.08
C LYS A 31 1.29 17.64 4.70
N GLU A 32 1.64 17.87 3.44
CA GLU A 32 2.99 17.63 2.91
C GLU A 32 4.09 18.29 3.76
N ASN A 33 3.89 19.54 4.17
CA ASN A 33 4.87 20.29 4.95
C ASN A 33 5.08 19.77 6.39
N GLU A 34 4.22 18.89 6.86
CA GLU A 34 4.30 18.30 8.21
C GLU A 34 5.03 16.95 8.21
N LEU A 35 5.29 16.36 7.03
CA LEU A 35 5.78 14.98 6.93
C LEU A 35 7.24 14.80 7.35
N LYS A 36 8.11 15.71 6.97
CA LYS A 36 9.56 15.51 7.15
C LYS A 36 9.95 15.21 8.60
N PRO A 37 9.51 15.98 9.62
CA PRO A 37 9.89 15.70 11.00
C PRO A 37 9.34 14.38 11.54
N ILE A 38 8.16 13.95 11.09
CA ILE A 38 7.54 12.69 11.54
C ILE A 38 8.11 11.45 10.85
N LEU A 39 8.61 11.58 9.64
CA LEU A 39 9.09 10.44 8.83
C LEU A 39 10.59 10.24 8.85
N THR A 40 11.37 11.26 9.26
CA THR A 40 12.83 11.16 9.27
C THR A 40 13.30 10.02 10.19
N GLY A 41 14.14 9.14 9.66
CA GLY A 41 14.65 7.97 10.39
C GLY A 41 13.66 6.82 10.50
N LYS A 42 12.49 6.93 9.90
CA LYS A 42 11.48 5.88 9.88
C LYS A 42 11.55 5.07 8.59
N LYS A 43 11.16 3.80 8.67
CA LYS A 43 10.98 2.93 7.51
C LYS A 43 9.58 3.16 6.95
N VAL A 44 9.49 3.69 5.75
CA VAL A 44 8.23 4.16 5.16
C VAL A 44 7.85 3.33 3.94
N ILE A 45 6.60 2.91 3.88
CA ILE A 45 5.98 2.29 2.71
C ILE A 45 4.96 3.29 2.14
N SER A 46 5.13 3.69 0.88
CA SER A 46 4.20 4.58 0.19
C SER A 46 3.26 3.80 -0.70
N ILE A 47 1.97 4.16 -0.66
CA ILE A 47 0.94 3.61 -1.54
C ILE A 47 0.39 4.75 -2.41
N GLY A 48 0.56 4.62 -3.71
CA GLY A 48 0.09 5.59 -4.71
C GLY A 48 1.19 6.40 -5.36
N ASP A 49 0.94 6.84 -6.59
CA ASP A 49 1.89 7.61 -7.42
C ASP A 49 2.20 8.96 -6.78
N GLU A 50 1.17 9.72 -6.46
CA GLU A 50 1.33 11.07 -5.92
C GLU A 50 1.91 11.05 -4.50
N THR A 51 1.55 10.07 -3.69
CA THR A 51 2.14 9.88 -2.36
C THR A 51 3.64 9.64 -2.47
N THR A 52 4.06 8.78 -3.37
CA THR A 52 5.48 8.48 -3.61
C THR A 52 6.25 9.73 -4.00
N LEU A 53 5.70 10.53 -4.90
CA LEU A 53 6.35 11.78 -5.33
C LEU A 53 6.37 12.83 -4.24
N THR A 54 5.31 12.91 -3.43
CA THR A 54 5.28 13.81 -2.28
C THR A 54 6.42 13.50 -1.32
N LEU A 55 6.68 12.21 -1.06
CA LEU A 55 7.81 11.81 -0.23
C LEU A 55 9.15 12.23 -0.83
N PHE A 56 9.34 12.08 -2.13
CA PHE A 56 10.56 12.56 -2.80
C PHE A 56 10.74 14.07 -2.64
N ARG A 57 9.67 14.85 -2.80
CA ARG A 57 9.73 16.33 -2.63
C ARG A 57 10.17 16.74 -1.23
N VAL A 58 9.77 16.00 -0.21
CA VAL A 58 10.18 16.29 1.17
C VAL A 58 11.47 15.60 1.59
N GLY A 59 12.15 14.94 0.66
CA GLY A 59 13.45 14.31 0.89
C GLY A 59 13.40 12.97 1.62
N ILE A 60 12.25 12.30 1.60
CA ILE A 60 12.07 10.97 2.18
C ILE A 60 12.08 9.92 1.05
N ILE A 61 12.96 8.93 1.18
CA ILE A 61 13.01 7.79 0.26
C ILE A 61 12.23 6.65 0.89
N PRO A 62 11.12 6.20 0.28
CA PRO A 62 10.39 5.05 0.80
C PRO A 62 11.23 3.77 0.75
N TYR A 63 11.06 2.95 1.76
CA TYR A 63 11.62 1.59 1.77
C TYR A 63 10.95 0.70 0.70
N LEU A 64 9.65 0.89 0.51
CA LEU A 64 8.86 0.22 -0.51
C LEU A 64 7.82 1.21 -1.04
N SER A 65 7.65 1.27 -2.36
CA SER A 65 6.58 2.04 -3.00
C SER A 65 5.71 1.12 -3.83
N VAL A 66 4.39 1.26 -3.66
CA VAL A 66 3.39 0.54 -4.45
C VAL A 66 2.61 1.57 -5.27
N PHE A 67 2.61 1.45 -6.58
CA PHE A 67 1.99 2.44 -7.47
C PHE A 67 1.41 1.77 -8.72
N ASP A 68 0.46 2.43 -9.38
CA ASP A 68 -0.20 1.91 -10.57
C ASP A 68 0.11 2.69 -11.87
N LEU A 69 0.76 3.83 -11.76
CA LEU A 69 1.12 4.72 -12.88
C LEU A 69 -0.10 5.21 -13.70
N LYS A 70 -1.28 5.24 -13.09
CA LYS A 70 -2.51 5.74 -13.75
C LYS A 70 -2.65 7.25 -13.72
N THR A 71 -1.73 7.96 -13.06
CA THR A 71 -1.75 9.41 -13.08
C THR A 71 -1.66 9.94 -14.51
N LYS A 72 -2.47 10.94 -14.83
CA LYS A 72 -2.47 11.57 -16.16
C LYS A 72 -1.24 12.45 -16.42
N ARG A 73 -0.39 12.63 -15.42
CA ARG A 73 0.80 13.47 -15.50
C ARG A 73 2.00 12.63 -15.93
N LYS A 74 2.39 12.76 -17.20
CA LYS A 74 3.56 12.07 -17.77
C LYS A 74 4.84 12.26 -16.96
N ILE A 75 5.08 13.47 -16.45
CA ILE A 75 6.27 13.81 -15.64
C ILE A 75 6.31 12.94 -14.39
N ILE A 76 5.17 12.75 -13.72
CA ILE A 76 5.06 11.92 -12.52
C ILE A 76 5.48 10.48 -12.81
N THR A 77 4.96 9.92 -13.89
CA THR A 77 5.28 8.55 -14.30
C THR A 77 6.78 8.39 -14.61
N GLU A 78 7.37 9.35 -15.32
CA GLU A 78 8.80 9.31 -15.64
C GLU A 78 9.68 9.40 -14.40
N ASP A 79 9.33 10.28 -13.45
CA ASP A 79 10.08 10.42 -12.20
C ASP A 79 10.01 9.15 -11.35
N ILE A 80 8.85 8.52 -11.24
CA ILE A 80 8.71 7.25 -10.52
C ILE A 80 9.56 6.16 -11.19
N LEU A 81 9.42 5.97 -12.50
CA LEU A 81 10.14 4.93 -13.23
C LEU A 81 11.65 5.14 -13.20
N LYS A 82 12.12 6.38 -13.23
CA LYS A 82 13.53 6.71 -13.12
C LYS A 82 14.13 6.26 -11.79
N ASN A 83 13.37 6.42 -10.71
CA ASN A 83 13.82 6.06 -9.36
C ASN A 83 13.64 4.57 -9.03
N PHE A 84 12.73 3.88 -9.72
CA PHE A 84 12.38 2.48 -9.44
C PHE A 84 12.56 1.57 -10.65
N LYS A 85 13.77 1.54 -11.19
CA LYS A 85 14.12 0.61 -12.28
C LYS A 85 14.03 -0.85 -11.84
N HIS A 86 14.40 -1.13 -10.60
CA HIS A 86 14.25 -2.45 -9.99
C HIS A 86 12.90 -2.52 -9.28
N ARG A 87 11.96 -3.23 -9.86
CA ARG A 87 10.60 -3.37 -9.33
C ARG A 87 9.95 -4.68 -9.75
N ILE A 88 8.97 -5.09 -8.97
CA ILE A 88 8.06 -6.18 -9.34
C ILE A 88 6.86 -5.58 -10.08
N ILE A 89 6.42 -6.21 -11.15
CA ILE A 89 5.21 -5.83 -11.87
C ILE A 89 4.16 -6.92 -11.66
N VAL A 90 2.97 -6.53 -11.21
CA VAL A 90 1.90 -7.47 -10.88
C VAL A 90 0.53 -6.90 -11.28
N THR A 91 -0.40 -7.76 -11.65
CA THR A 91 -1.78 -7.38 -11.96
C THR A 91 -2.67 -7.52 -10.72
N ASN A 92 -3.49 -6.52 -10.46
CA ASN A 92 -4.47 -6.52 -9.37
C ASN A 92 -5.69 -5.68 -9.73
N PRO A 93 -6.84 -6.31 -10.04
CA PRO A 93 -8.05 -5.56 -10.41
C PRO A 93 -8.61 -4.73 -9.27
N GLN A 94 -9.36 -3.68 -9.60
CA GLN A 94 -10.03 -2.83 -8.64
C GLN A 94 -11.00 -3.62 -7.74
N GLY A 95 -10.96 -3.35 -6.44
CA GLY A 95 -11.83 -4.00 -5.45
C GLY A 95 -11.38 -5.39 -5.02
N TYR A 96 -10.20 -5.82 -5.48
CA TYR A 96 -9.65 -7.14 -5.17
C TYR A 96 -8.26 -7.04 -4.57
N LEU A 97 -7.88 -8.10 -3.86
CA LEU A 97 -6.50 -8.40 -3.47
C LEU A 97 -6.15 -9.78 -4.00
N THR A 98 -5.32 -9.84 -5.02
CA THR A 98 -4.93 -11.10 -5.65
C THR A 98 -3.82 -11.81 -4.87
N TYR A 99 -3.73 -13.11 -5.01
CA TYR A 99 -2.58 -13.89 -4.55
C TYR A 99 -1.26 -13.27 -5.00
N TYR A 100 -1.20 -12.78 -6.25
CA TYR A 100 0.03 -12.22 -6.81
C TYR A 100 0.44 -10.91 -6.15
N LEU A 101 -0.52 -10.06 -5.76
CA LEU A 101 -0.21 -8.84 -5.01
C LEU A 101 0.31 -9.17 -3.60
N PHE A 102 -0.33 -10.11 -2.90
CA PHE A 102 0.17 -10.60 -1.60
C PHE A 102 1.61 -11.12 -1.73
N SER A 103 1.86 -11.96 -2.74
CA SER A 103 3.18 -12.55 -2.98
C SER A 103 4.22 -11.50 -3.34
N ALA A 104 3.86 -10.52 -4.18
CA ALA A 104 4.74 -9.43 -4.56
C ALA A 104 5.17 -8.60 -3.35
N ILE A 105 4.24 -8.25 -2.48
CA ILE A 105 4.52 -7.47 -1.27
C ILE A 105 5.43 -8.27 -0.33
N LYS A 106 5.14 -9.54 -0.11
CA LYS A 106 5.97 -10.43 0.71
C LYS A 106 7.40 -10.52 0.18
N ILE A 107 7.55 -10.78 -1.11
CA ILE A 107 8.86 -10.88 -1.78
C ILE A 107 9.61 -9.56 -1.70
N ALA A 108 8.93 -8.43 -1.96
CA ALA A 108 9.56 -7.12 -1.91
C ALA A 108 10.11 -6.81 -0.51
N MET A 109 9.36 -7.13 0.54
CA MET A 109 9.82 -6.93 1.91
C MET A 109 10.98 -7.86 2.29
N GLU A 110 10.92 -9.14 1.90
CA GLU A 110 11.95 -10.13 2.22
C GLU A 110 13.25 -9.91 1.44
N LYS A 111 13.14 -9.47 0.19
CA LYS A 111 14.29 -9.31 -0.72
C LYS A 111 14.76 -7.86 -0.86
N ASN A 112 14.15 -6.93 -0.12
CA ASN A 112 14.45 -5.49 -0.21
C ASN A 112 14.32 -4.94 -1.64
N ILE A 113 13.25 -5.35 -2.34
CA ILE A 113 12.91 -4.78 -3.64
C ILE A 113 12.12 -3.49 -3.38
N PRO A 114 12.57 -2.33 -3.92
CA PRO A 114 12.06 -1.04 -3.48
C PRO A 114 10.70 -0.65 -4.03
N ALA A 115 10.16 -1.39 -5.01
CA ALA A 115 8.94 -0.99 -5.66
C ALA A 115 8.12 -2.13 -6.24
N ILE A 116 6.80 -1.93 -6.24
CA ILE A 116 5.83 -2.78 -6.93
C ILE A 116 4.99 -1.89 -7.83
N GLN A 117 5.01 -2.18 -9.13
CA GLN A 117 4.11 -1.58 -10.11
C GLN A 117 2.88 -2.47 -10.26
N VAL A 118 1.71 -1.94 -9.96
CA VAL A 118 0.45 -2.65 -10.09
C VAL A 118 -0.23 -2.28 -11.41
N ILE A 119 -0.52 -3.28 -12.22
CA ILE A 119 -1.39 -3.12 -13.37
C ILE A 119 -2.82 -3.35 -12.88
N GLY A 120 -3.57 -2.28 -12.72
CA GLY A 120 -4.90 -2.29 -12.11
C GLY A 120 -5.02 -1.25 -11.00
N GLU A 121 -5.39 -1.66 -9.81
CA GLU A 121 -5.58 -0.78 -8.65
C GLU A 121 -4.74 -1.23 -7.44
N GLU A 122 -4.03 -0.28 -6.83
CA GLU A 122 -3.19 -0.53 -5.65
C GLU A 122 -3.84 -0.14 -4.32
N ASP A 123 -5.02 0.47 -4.32
CA ASP A 123 -5.64 1.07 -3.13
C ASP A 123 -5.70 0.15 -1.91
N LEU A 124 -6.03 -1.12 -2.13
CA LEU A 124 -6.14 -2.09 -1.05
C LEU A 124 -4.79 -2.70 -0.62
N ALA A 125 -3.70 -2.36 -1.31
CA ALA A 125 -2.36 -2.85 -0.95
C ALA A 125 -1.93 -2.41 0.45
N SER A 126 -2.45 -1.29 0.95
CA SER A 126 -2.20 -0.82 2.32
C SER A 126 -2.56 -1.88 3.37
N LEU A 127 -3.66 -2.60 3.17
CA LEU A 127 -4.09 -3.66 4.08
C LEU A 127 -3.05 -4.79 4.16
N VAL A 128 -2.52 -5.19 3.03
CA VAL A 128 -1.50 -6.24 2.96
C VAL A 128 -0.19 -5.76 3.60
N CYS A 129 0.21 -4.53 3.30
CA CYS A 129 1.42 -3.95 3.86
C CYS A 129 1.35 -3.82 5.39
N ILE A 130 0.22 -3.37 5.93
CA ILE A 130 0.01 -3.30 7.39
C ILE A 130 0.09 -4.70 8.01
N SER A 131 -0.56 -5.67 7.38
CA SER A 131 -0.59 -7.06 7.88
C SER A 131 0.80 -7.69 7.93
N MET A 132 1.68 -7.38 6.97
CA MET A 132 3.00 -8.01 6.82
C MET A 132 4.15 -7.23 7.44
N ALA A 133 4.03 -5.90 7.60
CA ALA A 133 5.11 -5.08 8.09
C ALA A 133 5.38 -5.29 9.59
N ASN A 134 6.62 -5.06 10.00
CA ASN A 134 6.99 -5.05 11.41
C ASN A 134 6.42 -3.82 12.12
N ASN A 135 6.21 -3.93 13.43
CA ASN A 135 5.80 -2.78 14.24
C ASN A 135 6.81 -1.64 14.10
N GLY A 136 6.32 -0.42 14.02
CA GLY A 136 7.12 0.78 13.83
C GLY A 136 7.30 1.21 12.37
N VAL A 137 7.01 0.34 11.40
CA VAL A 137 6.99 0.71 9.98
C VAL A 137 5.82 1.66 9.74
N ILE A 138 6.04 2.68 8.92
CA ILE A 138 5.02 3.66 8.53
C ILE A 138 4.43 3.27 7.18
N ILE A 139 3.10 3.20 7.13
CA ILE A 139 2.36 3.09 5.86
C ILE A 139 1.73 4.45 5.59
N ILE A 140 1.96 4.99 4.40
CA ILE A 140 1.43 6.30 4.01
C ILE A 140 0.69 6.22 2.68
N TYR A 141 -0.51 6.80 2.63
CA TYR A 141 -1.31 6.95 1.40
C TYR A 141 -2.13 8.23 1.43
N GLY A 142 -2.50 8.72 0.25
CA GLY A 142 -3.30 9.92 0.12
C GLY A 142 -4.79 9.68 0.38
N ILE A 143 -5.43 10.65 1.03
CA ILE A 143 -6.89 10.70 1.16
C ILE A 143 -7.37 11.91 0.37
N PRO A 144 -8.22 11.72 -0.65
CA PRO A 144 -8.69 12.82 -1.48
C PRO A 144 -9.26 13.98 -0.64
N ASN A 145 -8.84 15.21 -0.92
CA ASN A 145 -9.26 16.45 -0.28
C ASN A 145 -8.94 16.58 1.22
N MET A 146 -8.21 15.64 1.81
CA MET A 146 -7.85 15.66 3.24
C MET A 146 -6.36 15.78 3.49
N GLY A 147 -5.53 15.07 2.73
CA GLY A 147 -4.09 15.02 2.92
C GLY A 147 -3.55 13.61 2.88
N LEU A 148 -2.51 13.36 3.66
CA LEU A 148 -1.79 12.09 3.71
C LEU A 148 -2.08 11.37 5.03
N ASN A 149 -2.63 10.18 4.93
CA ASN A 149 -2.84 9.32 6.09
C ASN A 149 -1.55 8.59 6.42
N VAL A 150 -1.08 8.76 7.65
CA VAL A 150 0.15 8.17 8.16
C VAL A 150 -0.19 7.17 9.25
N ILE A 151 0.13 5.91 9.01
CA ILE A 151 -0.18 4.80 9.92
C ILE A 151 1.14 4.21 10.43
N GLU A 152 1.39 4.30 11.72
CA GLU A 152 2.48 3.55 12.35
C GLU A 152 1.97 2.16 12.73
N VAL A 153 2.57 1.13 12.16
CA VAL A 153 2.15 -0.26 12.39
C VAL A 153 2.39 -0.66 13.84
N ASN A 154 1.37 -1.18 14.48
CA ASN A 154 1.41 -1.78 15.81
C ASN A 154 0.46 -2.98 15.87
N ASP A 155 0.46 -3.70 16.99
CA ASP A 155 -0.35 -4.91 17.13
C ASP A 155 -1.86 -4.64 17.01
N GLU A 156 -2.34 -3.53 17.56
CA GLU A 156 -3.76 -3.14 17.47
C GLU A 156 -4.19 -2.90 16.02
N ILE A 157 -3.39 -2.15 15.28
CA ILE A 157 -3.66 -1.83 13.86
C ILE A 157 -3.58 -3.11 13.02
N LYS A 158 -2.61 -3.98 13.27
CA LYS A 158 -2.52 -5.28 12.60
C LYS A 158 -3.74 -6.14 12.84
N ASN A 159 -4.20 -6.21 14.09
CA ASN A 159 -5.39 -7.00 14.44
C ASN A 159 -6.64 -6.48 13.74
N ARG A 160 -6.83 -5.17 13.71
CA ARG A 160 -7.94 -4.54 12.96
C ARG A 160 -7.88 -4.86 11.48
N THR A 161 -6.69 -4.72 10.89
CA THR A 161 -6.47 -5.00 9.47
C THR A 161 -6.71 -6.47 9.14
N ASN A 162 -6.22 -7.39 9.96
CA ASN A 162 -6.46 -8.82 9.78
C ASN A 162 -7.94 -9.16 9.88
N ASN A 163 -8.68 -8.53 10.79
CA ASN A 163 -10.12 -8.70 10.89
C ASN A 163 -10.85 -8.25 9.60
N VAL A 164 -10.41 -7.14 9.00
CA VAL A 164 -10.93 -6.69 7.70
C VAL A 164 -10.64 -7.71 6.61
N LEU A 165 -9.40 -8.18 6.52
CA LEU A 165 -9.00 -9.18 5.51
C LEU A 165 -9.81 -10.49 5.67
N GLU A 166 -10.08 -10.92 6.90
CA GLU A 166 -10.89 -12.11 7.17
C GLU A 166 -12.36 -11.97 6.75
N LYS A 167 -12.89 -10.74 6.75
CA LYS A 167 -14.25 -10.44 6.28
C LYS A 167 -14.34 -10.33 4.76
N MET A 168 -13.23 -10.25 4.05
CA MET A 168 -13.23 -10.24 2.59
C MET A 168 -13.57 -11.64 2.06
N VAL A 169 -14.17 -11.68 0.88
CA VAL A 169 -14.66 -12.92 0.27
C VAL A 169 -13.60 -13.55 -0.61
N VAL A 170 -13.25 -14.81 -0.35
CA VAL A 170 -12.34 -15.58 -1.21
C VAL A 170 -13.09 -16.01 -2.47
N GLU A 171 -12.54 -15.66 -3.62
CA GLU A 171 -13.04 -16.07 -4.94
C GLU A 171 -11.91 -16.70 -5.74
N ASN A 172 -12.27 -17.57 -6.69
CA ASN A 172 -11.32 -18.18 -7.60
C ASN A 172 -11.34 -17.44 -8.94
N GLY A 173 -10.15 -17.04 -9.41
CA GLY A 173 -9.99 -16.53 -10.75
C GLY A 173 -10.19 -17.64 -11.78
N THR A 174 -10.98 -17.35 -12.80
CA THR A 174 -11.15 -18.25 -13.95
C THR A 174 -10.04 -18.02 -14.97
#